data_d128caa18c196c41c2d439a3ae85bf4b
#
_entry.id   d128caa18c196c41c2d439a3ae85bf4b
#
_cell.length_a   1.000
_cell.length_b   1.000
_cell.length_c   1.000
_cell.angle_alpha   90.00
_cell.angle_beta   90.00
_cell.angle_gamma   90.00
#
_symmetry.space_group_name_H-M   'P 1'
#
loop_
_entity.id
_entity.type
_entity.pdbx_description
1 polymer ?
#
loop_
_entity_poly.entity_id
_entity_poly.type
_entity_poly.pdbx_seq_one_letter_code
_entity_poly.pdbx_strand_id
1 'polypeptide(L)'
;MEESANAAKRPVLLAVDDEPEALGRIEEELVRRYASDYRVVCVSSGTAACTELATMRAAGEDVAVVLADQWMPDQTGAECLAEAQVLHPSAKRALLVEWGAWGDRDTAEAILRAMALGHIDYYMLKPWRSPDELFHRTLCEFIHEWSQAGSYGPQEIAVVGDELSPRAHELQTLLARNGVPHVFHLRDSEQGRRLLEEAGAAEASGPVVMLRGGQVLVDPSNAELASAYGVNTDPALEREFDVIVVGAGPAGLAAAVSASSEGLNTLVVERESIGGQAGSSSRIRNYLGFSRGVSGAELAQRAYQQAWVLGTDFIHMREVTGLRTDGRGHVVTIAGGGELAAPAVVLATGVAYRRVDIPALAELTGKGVFYGLSTSDARALTGHRVHVLGGGNSAGQAAMQLCRYAARVTLIAREADLAQSMSHYLRRELEGAANLDVRLGTEVADGGGAGRLERLTLRDCASGETTEDETAALFILIGARPHTEWLPRTIARGARGFVLTGSELDRHGVRPRWRLSRPPLPFETSLPGVFAVGDVRHGSARRVAPAVGEGSVVIQQVARWLEEADLSLEGLPAVSRRST
;
A
#
# COMPACT_ATOMS: atom_id res chain seq x y z
N MET A 1 0.38 24.58 -41.03
CA MET A 1 0.90 25.48 -39.98
C MET A 1 0.29 25.17 -38.60
N GLU A 2 -0.39 24.03 -38.45
CA GLU A 2 -0.96 23.54 -37.17
C GLU A 2 -0.17 22.34 -36.54
N GLU A 3 0.80 21.79 -37.27
CA GLU A 3 1.65 20.68 -36.75
C GLU A 3 2.78 21.14 -35.80
N SER A 4 2.97 22.45 -35.63
CA SER A 4 4.07 23.04 -34.82
C SER A 4 3.70 23.42 -33.38
N ALA A 5 2.44 23.27 -32.95
CA ALA A 5 1.97 23.73 -31.65
C ALA A 5 1.81 22.64 -30.57
N ASN A 6 2.00 21.35 -30.92
CA ASN A 6 1.80 20.23 -29.99
C ASN A 6 3.04 19.33 -29.84
N ALA A 7 4.24 19.89 -29.98
CA ALA A 7 5.43 19.24 -29.42
C ALA A 7 5.38 19.45 -27.90
N ALA A 8 4.64 18.58 -27.18
CA ALA A 8 4.76 18.46 -25.74
C ALA A 8 6.27 18.47 -25.40
N LYS A 9 6.71 19.42 -24.58
CA LYS A 9 8.12 19.52 -24.19
C LYS A 9 8.51 18.17 -23.58
N ARG A 10 9.49 17.48 -24.20
CA ARG A 10 9.94 16.18 -23.69
C ARG A 10 10.44 16.33 -22.26
N PRO A 11 10.03 15.45 -21.33
CA PRO A 11 10.52 15.48 -19.96
C PRO A 11 12.05 15.36 -19.91
N VAL A 12 12.64 15.86 -18.84
CA VAL A 12 14.11 15.96 -18.72
C VAL A 12 14.66 14.80 -17.90
N LEU A 13 15.78 14.23 -18.38
CA LEU A 13 16.71 13.43 -17.60
C LEU A 13 17.97 14.29 -17.38
N LEU A 14 18.25 14.63 -16.13
CA LEU A 14 19.41 15.43 -15.76
C LEU A 14 20.45 14.57 -15.05
N ALA A 15 21.71 14.66 -15.46
CA ALA A 15 22.84 14.02 -14.79
C ALA A 15 23.92 15.03 -14.46
N VAL A 16 24.54 14.89 -13.27
CA VAL A 16 25.66 15.71 -12.85
C VAL A 16 26.79 14.84 -12.29
N ASP A 17 28.01 15.10 -12.79
CA ASP A 17 29.24 14.43 -12.38
C ASP A 17 30.40 15.35 -12.75
N ASP A 18 31.31 15.62 -11.82
CA ASP A 18 32.46 16.52 -12.07
C ASP A 18 33.59 15.82 -12.82
N GLU A 19 33.56 14.48 -12.91
CA GLU A 19 34.54 13.72 -13.69
C GLU A 19 34.12 13.63 -15.16
N PRO A 20 34.84 14.25 -16.11
CA PRO A 20 34.43 14.32 -17.52
C PRO A 20 34.24 12.95 -18.19
N GLU A 21 35.05 11.94 -17.82
CA GLU A 21 34.97 10.61 -18.39
C GLU A 21 33.71 9.86 -17.88
N ALA A 22 33.38 10.01 -16.60
CA ALA A 22 32.17 9.43 -16.02
C ALA A 22 30.92 10.10 -16.60
N LEU A 23 30.89 11.42 -16.64
CA LEU A 23 29.79 12.19 -17.24
C LEU A 23 29.58 11.83 -18.71
N GLY A 24 30.66 11.70 -19.49
CA GLY A 24 30.57 11.30 -20.90
C GLY A 24 29.97 9.89 -21.09
N ARG A 25 30.33 8.93 -20.23
CA ARG A 25 29.72 7.59 -20.25
C ARG A 25 28.23 7.63 -19.90
N ILE A 26 27.86 8.42 -18.88
CA ILE A 26 26.45 8.59 -18.48
C ILE A 26 25.66 9.21 -19.62
N GLU A 27 26.19 10.29 -20.23
CA GLU A 27 25.56 10.97 -21.37
C GLU A 27 25.36 10.02 -22.56
N GLU A 28 26.36 9.23 -22.92
CA GLU A 28 26.27 8.24 -24.00
C GLU A 28 25.15 7.22 -23.74
N GLU A 29 25.07 6.68 -22.52
CA GLU A 29 24.02 5.73 -22.14
C GLU A 29 22.61 6.38 -22.18
N LEU A 30 22.46 7.60 -21.65
CA LEU A 30 21.19 8.31 -21.63
C LEU A 30 20.73 8.70 -23.05
N VAL A 31 21.61 9.29 -23.86
CA VAL A 31 21.28 9.74 -25.22
C VAL A 31 20.93 8.56 -26.12
N ARG A 32 21.71 7.49 -26.08
CA ARG A 32 21.49 6.33 -26.94
C ARG A 32 20.11 5.69 -26.76
N ARG A 33 19.59 5.65 -25.53
CA ARG A 33 18.36 4.91 -25.22
C ARG A 33 17.13 5.79 -25.01
N TYR A 34 17.30 7.03 -24.57
CA TYR A 34 16.19 7.86 -24.12
C TYR A 34 16.01 9.17 -24.86
N ALA A 35 16.94 9.59 -25.72
CA ALA A 35 16.86 10.89 -26.40
C ALA A 35 15.67 11.05 -27.36
N SER A 36 15.02 9.95 -27.78
CA SER A 36 13.78 10.01 -28.56
C SER A 36 12.61 10.57 -27.73
N ASP A 37 12.55 10.21 -26.45
CA ASP A 37 11.39 10.45 -25.59
C ASP A 37 11.67 11.49 -24.50
N TYR A 38 12.93 11.70 -24.16
CA TYR A 38 13.39 12.59 -23.09
C TYR A 38 14.46 13.57 -23.60
N ARG A 39 14.49 14.75 -23.00
CA ARG A 39 15.60 15.68 -23.16
C ARG A 39 16.70 15.35 -22.16
N VAL A 40 17.86 14.94 -22.64
CA VAL A 40 19.04 14.65 -21.79
C VAL A 40 19.80 15.93 -21.53
N VAL A 41 20.15 16.19 -20.28
CA VAL A 41 20.95 17.32 -19.82
C VAL A 41 22.04 16.79 -18.89
N CYS A 42 23.30 17.05 -19.26
CA CYS A 42 24.46 16.65 -18.49
C CYS A 42 25.27 17.88 -18.11
N VAL A 43 25.62 18.02 -16.83
CA VAL A 43 26.34 19.16 -16.30
C VAL A 43 27.49 18.69 -15.38
N SER A 44 28.56 19.48 -15.29
CA SER A 44 29.80 19.08 -14.62
C SER A 44 29.94 19.61 -13.19
N SER A 45 28.90 20.18 -12.59
CA SER A 45 28.94 20.63 -11.18
C SER A 45 27.54 20.68 -10.57
N GLY A 46 27.45 20.51 -9.26
CA GLY A 46 26.20 20.59 -8.53
C GLY A 46 25.55 21.96 -8.64
N THR A 47 26.29 23.02 -8.55
CA THR A 47 25.79 24.40 -8.72
C THR A 47 25.18 24.62 -10.12
N ALA A 48 25.81 24.08 -11.17
CA ALA A 48 25.24 24.13 -12.51
C ALA A 48 23.95 23.36 -12.61
N ALA A 49 23.86 22.16 -11.98
CA ALA A 49 22.65 21.37 -11.95
C ALA A 49 21.48 22.10 -11.27
N CYS A 50 21.71 22.72 -10.12
CA CYS A 50 20.70 23.51 -9.41
C CYS A 50 20.24 24.73 -10.22
N THR A 51 21.13 25.38 -10.95
CA THR A 51 20.83 26.51 -11.85
C THR A 51 19.93 26.04 -13.02
N GLU A 52 20.28 24.93 -13.65
CA GLU A 52 19.47 24.33 -14.73
C GLU A 52 18.10 23.91 -14.23
N LEU A 53 18.00 23.25 -13.07
CA LEU A 53 16.74 22.85 -12.46
C LEU A 53 15.85 24.05 -12.13
N ALA A 54 16.42 25.15 -11.61
CA ALA A 54 15.68 26.39 -11.36
C ALA A 54 15.15 27.01 -12.65
N THR A 55 15.94 26.98 -13.72
CA THR A 55 15.55 27.46 -15.06
C THR A 55 14.42 26.61 -15.64
N MET A 56 14.52 25.29 -15.54
CA MET A 56 13.48 24.36 -15.99
C MET A 56 12.17 24.57 -15.22
N ARG A 57 12.23 24.78 -13.90
CA ARG A 57 11.05 25.11 -13.09
C ARG A 57 10.39 26.41 -13.55
N ALA A 58 11.16 27.46 -13.78
CA ALA A 58 10.63 28.73 -14.28
C ALA A 58 9.99 28.61 -15.67
N ALA A 59 10.50 27.69 -16.49
CA ALA A 59 9.97 27.38 -17.82
C ALA A 59 8.78 26.40 -17.82
N GLY A 60 8.39 25.87 -16.65
CA GLY A 60 7.33 24.85 -16.51
C GLY A 60 7.70 23.54 -17.21
N GLU A 61 8.96 23.14 -17.18
CA GLU A 61 9.43 21.88 -17.75
C GLU A 61 9.35 20.77 -16.71
N ASP A 62 8.95 19.57 -17.16
CA ASP A 62 8.90 18.39 -16.32
C ASP A 62 10.27 17.71 -16.25
N VAL A 63 10.78 17.51 -15.05
CA VAL A 63 11.99 16.72 -14.81
C VAL A 63 11.60 15.34 -14.30
N ALA A 64 11.98 14.32 -15.05
CA ALA A 64 11.62 12.93 -14.72
C ALA A 64 12.61 12.33 -13.72
N VAL A 65 13.93 12.48 -13.99
CA VAL A 65 14.99 11.89 -13.16
C VAL A 65 16.14 12.88 -13.02
N VAL A 66 16.70 12.96 -11.81
CA VAL A 66 17.96 13.66 -11.51
C VAL A 66 18.96 12.67 -10.93
N LEU A 67 20.10 12.53 -11.60
CA LEU A 67 21.21 11.68 -11.20
C LEU A 67 22.38 12.58 -10.77
N ALA A 68 22.96 12.35 -9.60
CA ALA A 68 24.09 13.15 -9.12
C ALA A 68 25.20 12.28 -8.54
N ASP A 69 26.45 12.56 -8.94
CA ASP A 69 27.61 12.01 -8.24
C ASP A 69 27.64 12.46 -6.79
N GLN A 70 28.09 11.59 -5.88
CA GLN A 70 28.11 11.93 -4.45
C GLN A 70 29.23 12.94 -4.11
N TRP A 71 30.39 12.79 -4.72
CA TRP A 71 31.58 13.55 -4.32
C TRP A 71 31.99 14.57 -5.37
N MET A 72 31.36 15.73 -5.35
CA MET A 72 31.70 16.85 -6.25
C MET A 72 32.40 17.99 -5.46
N PRO A 73 33.34 18.75 -6.08
CA PRO A 73 34.11 19.75 -5.39
C PRO A 73 33.33 20.94 -4.81
N ASP A 74 32.19 21.28 -5.43
CA ASP A 74 31.38 22.46 -5.08
C ASP A 74 30.27 22.13 -4.07
N GLN A 75 29.67 20.96 -4.16
CA GLN A 75 28.68 20.48 -3.20
C GLN A 75 28.52 18.96 -3.33
N THR A 76 28.01 18.29 -2.30
CA THR A 76 27.74 16.85 -2.38
C THR A 76 26.49 16.57 -3.24
N GLY A 77 26.46 15.40 -3.87
CA GLY A 77 25.28 14.98 -4.63
C GLY A 77 24.02 14.92 -3.77
N ALA A 78 24.14 14.53 -2.49
CA ALA A 78 23.03 14.54 -1.56
C ALA A 78 22.45 15.95 -1.33
N GLU A 79 23.29 16.99 -1.26
CA GLU A 79 22.86 18.39 -1.15
C GLU A 79 22.20 18.86 -2.45
N CYS A 80 22.80 18.58 -3.60
CA CYS A 80 22.23 18.90 -4.91
C CYS A 80 20.85 18.26 -5.10
N LEU A 81 20.68 16.99 -4.72
CA LEU A 81 19.42 16.27 -4.83
C LEU A 81 18.38 16.74 -3.80
N ALA A 82 18.80 17.28 -2.65
CA ALA A 82 17.91 17.95 -1.71
C ALA A 82 17.32 19.25 -2.31
N GLU A 83 18.12 20.04 -3.01
CA GLU A 83 17.64 21.22 -3.75
C GLU A 83 16.73 20.81 -4.91
N ALA A 84 17.10 19.76 -5.65
CA ALA A 84 16.25 19.20 -6.71
C ALA A 84 14.87 18.76 -6.19
N GLN A 85 14.78 18.27 -4.95
CA GLN A 85 13.50 17.93 -4.31
C GLN A 85 12.59 19.14 -4.14
N VAL A 86 13.16 20.27 -3.76
CA VAL A 86 12.39 21.53 -3.58
C VAL A 86 11.95 22.10 -4.92
N LEU A 87 12.82 22.04 -5.92
CA LEU A 87 12.56 22.59 -7.25
C LEU A 87 11.61 21.71 -8.07
N HIS A 88 11.81 20.40 -8.06
CA HIS A 88 11.03 19.39 -8.81
C HIS A 88 10.61 18.22 -7.91
N PRO A 89 9.58 18.38 -7.05
CA PRO A 89 9.18 17.36 -6.07
C PRO A 89 8.77 16.02 -6.66
N SER A 90 8.29 16.01 -7.90
CA SER A 90 7.89 14.81 -8.63
C SER A 90 9.05 14.04 -9.26
N ALA A 91 10.20 14.71 -9.49
CA ALA A 91 11.37 14.09 -10.09
C ALA A 91 11.92 12.95 -9.22
N LYS A 92 12.33 11.85 -9.84
CA LYS A 92 13.09 10.79 -9.17
C LYS A 92 14.54 11.20 -9.03
N ARG A 93 15.14 10.91 -7.89
CA ARG A 93 16.46 11.37 -7.52
C ARG A 93 17.34 10.22 -7.09
N ALA A 94 18.50 10.08 -7.73
CA ALA A 94 19.44 9.02 -7.39
C ALA A 94 20.89 9.55 -7.25
N LEU A 95 21.57 9.08 -6.20
CA LEU A 95 23.03 9.21 -6.11
C LEU A 95 23.71 8.22 -7.02
N LEU A 96 24.65 8.70 -7.81
CA LEU A 96 25.58 7.88 -8.57
C LEU A 96 26.75 7.49 -7.66
N VAL A 97 27.13 6.22 -7.69
CA VAL A 97 28.25 5.69 -6.89
C VAL A 97 29.13 4.78 -7.74
N GLU A 98 30.42 4.79 -7.44
CA GLU A 98 31.41 3.94 -8.09
C GLU A 98 31.24 2.46 -7.74
N TRP A 99 31.68 1.58 -8.63
CA TRP A 99 31.85 0.16 -8.33
C TRP A 99 32.83 -0.02 -7.16
N GLY A 100 32.41 -0.77 -6.13
CA GLY A 100 33.25 -0.99 -4.95
C GLY A 100 33.06 0.02 -3.81
N ALA A 101 32.29 1.08 -4.01
CA ALA A 101 31.97 2.08 -2.99
C ALA A 101 31.22 1.51 -1.76
N TRP A 102 30.72 0.30 -1.83
CA TRP A 102 30.11 -0.43 -0.70
C TRP A 102 31.04 -0.65 0.49
N GLY A 103 32.36 -0.66 0.27
CA GLY A 103 33.37 -0.77 1.31
C GLY A 103 33.70 0.55 1.98
N ASP A 104 33.28 1.67 1.39
CA ASP A 104 33.46 3.01 1.94
C ASP A 104 32.30 3.36 2.89
N ARG A 105 32.67 3.56 4.15
CA ARG A 105 31.71 3.83 5.22
C ARG A 105 31.05 5.19 5.08
N ASP A 106 31.81 6.19 4.61
CA ASP A 106 31.32 7.56 4.47
C ASP A 106 30.27 7.64 3.35
N THR A 107 30.52 6.98 2.23
CA THR A 107 29.54 6.84 1.13
C THR A 107 28.27 6.10 1.59
N ALA A 108 28.43 5.01 2.33
CA ALA A 108 27.28 4.26 2.85
C ALA A 108 26.43 5.09 3.82
N GLU A 109 27.07 5.86 4.72
CA GLU A 109 26.38 6.75 5.66
C GLU A 109 25.69 7.92 4.93
N ALA A 110 26.33 8.51 3.91
CA ALA A 110 25.74 9.55 3.08
C ALA A 110 24.47 9.07 2.36
N ILE A 111 24.52 7.88 1.76
CA ILE A 111 23.35 7.24 1.11
C ILE A 111 22.23 7.03 2.12
N LEU A 112 22.53 6.39 3.25
CA LEU A 112 21.51 6.09 4.28
C LEU A 112 20.87 7.36 4.82
N ARG A 113 21.68 8.41 5.06
CA ARG A 113 21.20 9.72 5.53
C ARG A 113 20.32 10.40 4.48
N ALA A 114 20.76 10.46 3.22
CA ALA A 114 20.00 11.07 2.14
C ALA A 114 18.68 10.32 1.85
N MET A 115 18.69 8.99 1.96
CA MET A 115 17.46 8.18 1.89
C MET A 115 16.53 8.43 3.07
N ALA A 116 17.05 8.56 4.29
CA ALA A 116 16.26 8.83 5.49
C ALA A 116 15.57 10.18 5.42
N LEU A 117 16.27 11.20 4.96
CA LEU A 117 15.73 12.55 4.76
C LEU A 117 14.83 12.67 3.50
N GLY A 118 14.77 11.64 2.67
CA GLY A 118 13.99 11.65 1.44
C GLY A 118 14.59 12.48 0.31
N HIS A 119 15.86 12.92 0.46
CA HIS A 119 16.56 13.68 -0.57
C HIS A 119 16.81 12.85 -1.83
N ILE A 120 16.96 11.53 -1.66
CA ILE A 120 17.10 10.58 -2.77
C ILE A 120 16.04 9.47 -2.67
N ASP A 121 15.64 8.97 -3.82
CA ASP A 121 14.79 7.78 -3.91
C ASP A 121 15.61 6.51 -3.75
N TYR A 122 16.82 6.50 -4.36
CA TYR A 122 17.80 5.42 -4.20
C TYR A 122 19.20 5.88 -4.66
N TYR A 123 20.13 4.93 -4.81
CA TYR A 123 21.43 5.13 -5.45
C TYR A 123 21.54 4.22 -6.69
N MET A 124 22.42 4.59 -7.62
CA MET A 124 22.74 3.84 -8.83
C MET A 124 24.24 3.70 -8.97
N LEU A 125 24.68 2.58 -9.54
CA LEU A 125 26.07 2.45 -9.95
C LEU A 125 26.32 3.27 -11.22
N LYS A 126 27.44 3.98 -11.28
CA LYS A 126 27.91 4.63 -12.51
C LYS A 126 28.08 3.56 -13.60
N PRO A 127 27.75 3.84 -14.87
CA PRO A 127 27.90 2.86 -15.93
C PRO A 127 29.39 2.50 -16.13
N TRP A 128 29.66 1.20 -16.10
CA TRP A 128 31.01 0.65 -16.20
C TRP A 128 31.47 0.49 -17.64
N ARG A 129 30.58 0.05 -18.49
CA ARG A 129 30.80 -0.20 -19.93
C ARG A 129 29.49 -0.04 -20.70
N SER A 130 29.58 0.41 -21.94
CA SER A 130 28.43 0.55 -22.83
C SER A 130 28.18 -0.73 -23.65
N PRO A 131 26.94 -1.24 -23.77
CA PRO A 131 25.73 -0.88 -23.00
C PRO A 131 25.75 -1.43 -21.57
N ASP A 132 25.29 -0.65 -20.60
CA ASP A 132 25.16 -1.08 -19.21
C ASP A 132 23.69 -1.39 -18.87
N GLU A 133 23.30 -2.64 -18.97
CA GLU A 133 21.93 -3.08 -18.71
C GLU A 133 21.50 -2.93 -17.24
N LEU A 134 22.45 -2.96 -16.29
CA LEU A 134 22.14 -2.72 -14.87
C LEU A 134 21.77 -1.25 -14.62
N PHE A 135 22.52 -0.33 -15.24
CA PHE A 135 22.23 1.10 -15.21
C PHE A 135 20.84 1.38 -15.83
N HIS A 136 20.59 0.86 -17.01
CA HIS A 136 19.31 1.05 -17.71
C HIS A 136 18.13 0.42 -16.99
N ARG A 137 18.28 -0.75 -16.41
CA ARG A 137 17.23 -1.41 -15.62
C ARG A 137 16.78 -0.51 -14.47
N THR A 138 17.75 0.06 -13.72
CA THR A 138 17.46 0.93 -12.59
C THR A 138 16.82 2.24 -13.04
N LEU A 139 17.31 2.82 -14.13
CA LEU A 139 16.75 4.06 -14.68
C LEU A 139 15.33 3.86 -15.22
N CYS A 140 15.06 2.75 -15.93
CA CYS A 140 13.71 2.43 -16.39
C CYS A 140 12.71 2.30 -15.25
N GLU A 141 13.11 1.75 -14.10
CA GLU A 141 12.25 1.68 -12.92
C GLU A 141 11.95 3.08 -12.37
N PHE A 142 12.91 4.01 -12.33
CA PHE A 142 12.66 5.40 -11.93
C PHE A 142 11.74 6.13 -12.90
N ILE A 143 11.96 5.96 -14.19
CA ILE A 143 11.10 6.55 -15.23
C ILE A 143 9.68 6.00 -15.11
N HIS A 144 9.53 4.69 -14.91
CA HIS A 144 8.23 4.06 -14.70
C HIS A 144 7.54 4.60 -13.46
N GLU A 145 8.21 4.64 -12.31
CA GLU A 145 7.66 5.20 -11.07
C GLU A 145 7.29 6.70 -11.21
N TRP A 146 8.07 7.47 -11.97
CA TRP A 146 7.77 8.86 -12.26
C TRP A 146 6.52 9.01 -13.15
N SER A 147 6.42 8.22 -14.21
CA SER A 147 5.29 8.25 -15.12
C SER A 147 3.97 7.84 -14.44
N GLN A 148 4.02 6.87 -13.53
CA GLN A 148 2.87 6.48 -12.72
C GLN A 148 2.46 7.57 -11.70
N ALA A 149 3.42 8.38 -11.26
CA ALA A 149 3.17 9.44 -10.29
C ALA A 149 2.68 10.74 -10.94
N GLY A 150 2.96 10.95 -12.21
CA GLY A 150 2.46 12.07 -13.03
C GLY A 150 1.25 11.64 -13.85
N SER A 151 0.42 12.60 -14.27
CA SER A 151 -0.77 12.37 -15.12
C SER A 151 -0.42 11.97 -16.57
N TYR A 152 0.69 11.32 -16.82
CA TYR A 152 1.17 10.96 -18.15
C TYR A 152 0.69 9.59 -18.67
N GLY A 153 -0.03 8.82 -17.82
CA GLY A 153 -0.68 7.57 -18.25
C GLY A 153 -2.11 7.81 -18.76
N PRO A 154 -2.67 6.89 -19.55
CA PRO A 154 -4.07 6.97 -19.94
C PRO A 154 -4.93 6.96 -18.68
N GLN A 155 -5.65 8.06 -18.43
CA GLN A 155 -6.60 8.18 -17.34
C GLN A 155 -7.81 7.31 -17.67
N GLU A 156 -7.96 6.22 -16.94
CA GLU A 156 -9.04 5.28 -17.20
C GLU A 156 -10.34 5.71 -16.51
N ILE A 157 -10.23 6.42 -15.38
CA ILE A 157 -11.39 6.85 -14.58
C ILE A 157 -11.26 8.33 -14.18
N ALA A 158 -12.34 9.09 -14.44
CA ALA A 158 -12.52 10.42 -13.86
C ALA A 158 -13.56 10.34 -12.72
N VAL A 159 -13.21 10.88 -11.57
CA VAL A 159 -14.11 11.02 -10.42
C VAL A 159 -14.41 12.52 -10.24
N VAL A 160 -15.66 12.91 -10.30
CA VAL A 160 -16.10 14.29 -10.06
C VAL A 160 -16.91 14.33 -8.77
N GLY A 161 -16.53 15.17 -7.84
CA GLY A 161 -17.19 15.28 -6.53
C GLY A 161 -16.85 16.54 -5.78
N ASP A 162 -17.46 16.70 -4.61
CA ASP A 162 -17.16 17.81 -3.71
C ASP A 162 -15.88 17.53 -2.93
N GLU A 163 -15.10 18.57 -2.63
CA GLU A 163 -13.81 18.46 -1.91
C GLU A 163 -13.92 17.71 -0.58
N LEU A 164 -15.02 17.91 0.13
CA LEU A 164 -15.27 17.33 1.45
C LEU A 164 -16.26 16.14 1.41
N SER A 165 -16.46 15.52 0.25
CA SER A 165 -17.34 14.36 0.13
C SER A 165 -16.65 13.10 0.67
N PRO A 166 -17.15 12.48 1.78
CA PRO A 166 -16.60 11.22 2.29
C PRO A 166 -16.64 10.10 1.24
N ARG A 167 -17.73 10.06 0.43
CA ARG A 167 -17.89 9.05 -0.61
C ARG A 167 -16.90 9.25 -1.77
N ALA A 168 -16.66 10.49 -2.19
CA ALA A 168 -15.64 10.77 -3.20
C ALA A 168 -14.23 10.37 -2.74
N HIS A 169 -13.89 10.65 -1.48
CA HIS A 169 -12.63 10.23 -0.87
C HIS A 169 -12.51 8.70 -0.80
N GLU A 170 -13.58 7.99 -0.42
CA GLU A 170 -13.61 6.53 -0.38
C GLU A 170 -13.36 5.92 -1.77
N LEU A 171 -14.01 6.45 -2.82
CA LEU A 171 -13.82 5.99 -4.20
C LEU A 171 -12.39 6.23 -4.70
N GLN A 172 -11.82 7.41 -4.46
CA GLN A 172 -10.41 7.68 -4.78
C GLN A 172 -9.46 6.72 -4.04
N THR A 173 -9.71 6.50 -2.75
CA THR A 173 -8.92 5.56 -1.95
C THR A 173 -9.02 4.13 -2.50
N LEU A 174 -10.21 3.70 -2.88
CA LEU A 174 -10.45 2.39 -3.48
C LEU A 174 -9.67 2.22 -4.78
N LEU A 175 -9.77 3.18 -5.68
CA LEU A 175 -9.07 3.18 -6.97
C LEU A 175 -7.55 3.19 -6.78
N ALA A 176 -7.04 4.09 -5.91
CA ALA A 176 -5.62 4.17 -5.59
C ALA A 176 -5.06 2.88 -4.99
N ARG A 177 -5.79 2.25 -4.06
CA ARG A 177 -5.38 0.99 -3.41
C ARG A 177 -5.36 -0.19 -4.37
N ASN A 178 -6.19 -0.17 -5.40
CA ASN A 178 -6.22 -1.19 -6.45
C ASN A 178 -5.33 -0.84 -7.66
N GLY A 179 -4.55 0.24 -7.60
CA GLY A 179 -3.63 0.64 -8.67
C GLY A 179 -4.33 1.10 -9.95
N VAL A 180 -5.61 1.51 -9.85
CA VAL A 180 -6.39 1.98 -10.99
C VAL A 180 -6.10 3.46 -11.25
N PRO A 181 -5.56 3.83 -12.42
CA PRO A 181 -5.29 5.22 -12.77
C PRO A 181 -6.59 6.03 -12.81
N HIS A 182 -6.65 7.11 -12.03
CA HIS A 182 -7.82 7.96 -11.95
C HIS A 182 -7.44 9.41 -11.70
N VAL A 183 -8.34 10.32 -12.06
CA VAL A 183 -8.23 11.76 -11.78
C VAL A 183 -9.45 12.22 -11.02
N PHE A 184 -9.23 13.05 -10.02
CA PHE A 184 -10.30 13.73 -9.29
C PHE A 184 -10.47 15.16 -9.78
N HIS A 185 -11.71 15.54 -10.06
CA HIS A 185 -12.09 16.90 -10.38
C HIS A 185 -13.08 17.43 -9.35
N LEU A 186 -12.84 18.63 -8.86
CA LEU A 186 -13.80 19.31 -8.03
C LEU A 186 -15.06 19.63 -8.87
N ARG A 187 -16.23 19.36 -8.32
CA ARG A 187 -17.53 19.61 -8.95
C ARG A 187 -17.65 21.05 -9.46
N ASP A 188 -17.21 22.02 -8.64
CA ASP A 188 -17.29 23.45 -8.93
C ASP A 188 -16.17 23.98 -9.82
N SER A 189 -15.18 23.16 -10.18
CA SER A 189 -14.14 23.53 -11.14
C SER A 189 -14.71 23.63 -12.56
N GLU A 190 -14.07 24.39 -13.44
CA GLU A 190 -14.45 24.47 -14.85
C GLU A 190 -14.48 23.09 -15.51
N GLN A 191 -13.44 22.30 -15.25
CA GLN A 191 -13.33 20.94 -15.79
C GLN A 191 -14.38 20.00 -15.19
N GLY A 192 -14.67 20.09 -13.88
CA GLY A 192 -15.68 19.26 -13.23
C GLY A 192 -17.09 19.54 -13.77
N ARG A 193 -17.48 20.81 -13.90
CA ARG A 193 -18.78 21.20 -14.50
C ARG A 193 -18.91 20.69 -15.92
N ARG A 194 -17.88 20.90 -16.74
CA ARG A 194 -17.86 20.42 -18.11
C ARG A 194 -18.07 18.91 -18.22
N LEU A 195 -17.33 18.14 -17.42
CA LEU A 195 -17.46 16.68 -17.38
C LEU A 195 -18.85 16.23 -16.96
N LEU A 196 -19.46 16.89 -15.96
CA LEU A 196 -20.82 16.58 -15.51
C LEU A 196 -21.88 16.88 -16.58
N GLU A 197 -21.71 17.97 -17.33
CA GLU A 197 -22.59 18.32 -18.46
C GLU A 197 -22.46 17.29 -19.59
N GLU A 198 -21.24 16.94 -19.99
CA GLU A 198 -20.95 15.91 -21.00
C GLU A 198 -21.50 14.53 -20.60
N ALA A 199 -21.50 14.22 -19.31
CA ALA A 199 -22.04 12.96 -18.75
C ALA A 199 -23.56 12.98 -18.54
N GLY A 200 -24.23 14.12 -18.71
CA GLY A 200 -25.66 14.28 -18.40
C GLY A 200 -25.98 14.16 -16.90
N ALA A 201 -25.02 14.44 -16.04
CA ALA A 201 -25.09 14.24 -14.59
C ALA A 201 -24.92 15.56 -13.81
N ALA A 202 -25.23 16.70 -14.40
CA ALA A 202 -25.08 18.04 -13.79
C ALA A 202 -25.85 18.20 -12.47
N GLU A 203 -27.01 17.56 -12.35
CA GLU A 203 -27.88 17.60 -11.16
C GLU A 203 -27.59 16.50 -10.12
N ALA A 204 -26.56 15.68 -10.33
CA ALA A 204 -26.22 14.58 -9.43
C ALA A 204 -25.80 15.10 -8.05
N SER A 205 -26.35 14.57 -6.97
CA SER A 205 -26.05 14.99 -5.59
C SER A 205 -24.82 14.29 -4.97
N GLY A 206 -24.39 13.15 -5.55
CA GLY A 206 -23.22 12.37 -5.11
C GLY A 206 -22.04 12.45 -6.08
N PRO A 207 -20.92 11.79 -5.79
CA PRO A 207 -19.79 11.73 -6.71
C PRO A 207 -20.18 11.01 -8.01
N VAL A 208 -19.69 11.51 -9.13
CA VAL A 208 -19.90 10.91 -10.45
C VAL A 208 -18.60 10.31 -10.93
N VAL A 209 -18.65 9.04 -11.34
CA VAL A 209 -17.51 8.29 -11.84
C VAL A 209 -17.72 8.01 -13.33
N MET A 210 -16.77 8.41 -14.15
CA MET A 210 -16.77 8.21 -15.59
C MET A 210 -15.66 7.25 -15.97
N LEU A 211 -16.03 6.13 -16.58
CA LEU A 211 -15.11 5.14 -17.09
C LEU A 211 -14.68 5.47 -18.52
N ARG A 212 -13.49 5.04 -18.90
CA ARG A 212 -12.94 5.27 -20.25
C ARG A 212 -13.88 4.83 -21.39
N GLY A 213 -14.70 3.81 -21.15
CA GLY A 213 -15.71 3.33 -22.11
C GLY A 213 -16.95 4.20 -22.25
N GLY A 214 -16.99 5.38 -21.62
CA GLY A 214 -18.15 6.30 -21.64
C GLY A 214 -19.27 5.92 -20.67
N GLN A 215 -19.12 4.87 -19.88
CA GLN A 215 -20.08 4.53 -18.83
C GLN A 215 -19.97 5.53 -17.68
N VAL A 216 -21.11 6.05 -17.25
CA VAL A 216 -21.25 7.02 -16.16
C VAL A 216 -21.97 6.34 -14.99
N LEU A 217 -21.41 6.46 -13.80
CA LEU A 217 -21.98 5.95 -12.56
C LEU A 217 -22.20 7.13 -11.60
N VAL A 218 -23.39 7.26 -11.05
CA VAL A 218 -23.74 8.30 -10.09
C VAL A 218 -23.80 7.65 -8.71
N ASP A 219 -22.97 8.14 -7.79
CA ASP A 219 -22.83 7.64 -6.41
C ASP A 219 -22.73 6.11 -6.31
N PRO A 220 -21.85 5.46 -7.13
CA PRO A 220 -21.79 4.01 -7.17
C PRO A 220 -21.30 3.42 -5.85
N SER A 221 -21.82 2.24 -5.47
CA SER A 221 -21.19 1.41 -4.46
C SER A 221 -19.82 0.88 -4.97
N ASN A 222 -18.97 0.38 -4.05
CA ASN A 222 -17.68 -0.21 -4.43
C ASN A 222 -17.85 -1.41 -5.38
N ALA A 223 -18.88 -2.23 -5.15
CA ALA A 223 -19.17 -3.38 -5.98
C ALA A 223 -19.67 -2.99 -7.38
N GLU A 224 -20.51 -1.96 -7.50
CA GLU A 224 -20.97 -1.45 -8.80
C GLU A 224 -19.81 -0.86 -9.61
N LEU A 225 -18.92 -0.09 -8.97
CA LEU A 225 -17.74 0.44 -9.63
C LEU A 225 -16.81 -0.70 -10.10
N ALA A 226 -16.54 -1.68 -9.25
CA ALA A 226 -15.69 -2.81 -9.58
C ALA A 226 -16.29 -3.66 -10.72
N SER A 227 -17.61 -3.93 -10.67
CA SER A 227 -18.32 -4.65 -11.72
C SER A 227 -18.29 -3.91 -13.05
N ALA A 228 -18.51 -2.59 -13.04
CA ALA A 228 -18.44 -1.74 -14.23
C ALA A 228 -17.02 -1.67 -14.82
N TYR A 229 -15.99 -1.82 -13.98
CA TYR A 229 -14.59 -1.92 -14.39
C TYR A 229 -14.21 -3.33 -14.90
N GLY A 230 -15.14 -4.29 -14.87
CA GLY A 230 -14.92 -5.66 -15.36
C GLY A 230 -14.34 -6.64 -14.34
N VAL A 231 -14.33 -6.29 -13.06
CA VAL A 231 -13.84 -7.15 -11.99
C VAL A 231 -14.96 -8.10 -11.52
N ASN A 232 -14.64 -9.39 -11.34
CA ASN A 232 -15.63 -10.35 -10.87
C ASN A 232 -16.07 -10.06 -9.43
N THR A 233 -17.34 -9.75 -9.27
CA THR A 233 -18.00 -9.50 -7.97
C THR A 233 -19.14 -10.49 -7.70
N ASP A 234 -19.37 -11.44 -8.61
CA ASP A 234 -20.47 -12.41 -8.52
C ASP A 234 -20.04 -13.67 -7.74
N PRO A 235 -20.73 -14.04 -6.65
CA PRO A 235 -20.49 -15.28 -5.93
C PRO A 235 -21.07 -16.52 -6.61
N ALA A 236 -21.87 -16.38 -7.67
CA ALA A 236 -22.48 -17.50 -8.38
C ALA A 236 -21.46 -18.23 -9.29
N LEU A 237 -20.51 -18.93 -8.67
CA LEU A 237 -19.52 -19.75 -9.37
C LEU A 237 -20.00 -21.21 -9.43
N GLU A 238 -20.18 -21.73 -10.64
CA GLU A 238 -20.53 -23.14 -10.91
C GLU A 238 -19.29 -24.06 -10.86
N ARG A 239 -18.43 -23.88 -9.85
CA ARG A 239 -17.18 -24.63 -9.72
C ARG A 239 -16.96 -25.13 -8.29
N GLU A 240 -16.45 -26.34 -8.16
CA GLU A 240 -16.00 -26.90 -6.88
C GLU A 240 -14.59 -26.40 -6.54
N PHE A 241 -14.38 -26.02 -5.28
CA PHE A 241 -13.10 -25.55 -4.77
C PHE A 241 -12.55 -26.50 -3.72
N ASP A 242 -11.24 -26.73 -3.73
CA ASP A 242 -10.52 -27.47 -2.70
C ASP A 242 -10.24 -26.59 -1.48
N VAL A 243 -10.00 -25.30 -1.74
CA VAL A 243 -9.73 -24.33 -0.67
C VAL A 243 -10.34 -22.95 -0.98
N ILE A 244 -10.98 -22.36 0.04
CA ILE A 244 -11.43 -20.98 0.02
C ILE A 244 -10.50 -20.15 0.93
N VAL A 245 -9.87 -19.13 0.37
CA VAL A 245 -9.05 -18.16 1.11
C VAL A 245 -9.86 -16.89 1.34
N VAL A 246 -10.04 -16.51 2.60
CA VAL A 246 -10.81 -15.31 2.98
C VAL A 246 -9.85 -14.17 3.26
N GLY A 247 -9.76 -13.22 2.32
CA GLY A 247 -8.88 -12.06 2.33
C GLY A 247 -7.69 -12.16 1.38
N ALA A 248 -7.47 -11.11 0.58
CA ALA A 248 -6.39 -10.97 -0.40
C ALA A 248 -5.25 -10.05 0.07
N GLY A 249 -4.96 -10.03 1.38
CA GLY A 249 -3.73 -9.47 1.92
C GLY A 249 -2.51 -10.34 1.59
N PRO A 250 -1.29 -9.97 2.03
CA PRO A 250 -0.07 -10.73 1.72
C PRO A 250 -0.13 -12.21 2.08
N ALA A 251 -0.76 -12.56 3.21
CA ALA A 251 -0.92 -13.95 3.63
C ALA A 251 -1.87 -14.71 2.71
N GLY A 252 -3.02 -14.11 2.36
CA GLY A 252 -4.00 -14.74 1.48
C GLY A 252 -3.50 -14.89 0.04
N LEU A 253 -2.82 -13.88 -0.50
CA LEU A 253 -2.21 -13.97 -1.82
C LEU A 253 -1.12 -15.04 -1.88
N ALA A 254 -0.28 -15.13 -0.84
CA ALA A 254 0.74 -16.18 -0.77
C ALA A 254 0.12 -17.58 -0.65
N ALA A 255 -0.97 -17.73 0.12
CA ALA A 255 -1.72 -18.97 0.19
C ALA A 255 -2.33 -19.32 -1.18
N ALA A 256 -2.92 -18.34 -1.88
CA ALA A 256 -3.49 -18.55 -3.20
C ALA A 256 -2.44 -18.98 -4.24
N VAL A 257 -1.30 -18.27 -4.31
CA VAL A 257 -0.19 -18.63 -5.20
C VAL A 257 0.30 -20.06 -4.92
N SER A 258 0.52 -20.39 -3.64
CA SER A 258 1.01 -21.73 -3.27
C SER A 258 -0.02 -22.81 -3.58
N ALA A 259 -1.29 -22.60 -3.23
CA ALA A 259 -2.35 -23.57 -3.48
C ALA A 259 -2.55 -23.86 -4.97
N SER A 260 -2.67 -22.81 -5.79
CA SER A 260 -2.85 -22.98 -7.23
C SER A 260 -1.60 -23.55 -7.91
N SER A 261 -0.40 -23.27 -7.41
CA SER A 261 0.84 -23.87 -7.92
C SER A 261 0.93 -25.38 -7.63
N GLU A 262 0.27 -25.86 -6.58
CA GLU A 262 0.13 -27.29 -6.25
C GLU A 262 -1.09 -27.93 -6.91
N GLY A 263 -1.82 -27.21 -7.77
CA GLY A 263 -2.95 -27.71 -8.56
C GLY A 263 -4.28 -27.74 -7.81
N LEU A 264 -4.39 -27.10 -6.64
CA LEU A 264 -5.66 -27.00 -5.90
C LEU A 264 -6.57 -25.98 -6.57
N ASN A 265 -7.85 -26.33 -6.73
CA ASN A 265 -8.88 -25.37 -7.12
C ASN A 265 -9.09 -24.35 -6.00
N THR A 266 -8.56 -23.16 -6.21
CA THR A 266 -8.45 -22.13 -5.18
C THR A 266 -9.36 -20.94 -5.48
N LEU A 267 -10.15 -20.53 -4.50
CA LEU A 267 -10.93 -19.30 -4.53
C LEU A 267 -10.45 -18.32 -3.47
N VAL A 268 -10.28 -17.06 -3.85
CA VAL A 268 -10.03 -15.96 -2.92
C VAL A 268 -11.23 -15.03 -2.88
N VAL A 269 -11.72 -14.70 -1.67
CA VAL A 269 -12.78 -13.72 -1.46
C VAL A 269 -12.20 -12.50 -0.77
N GLU A 270 -12.28 -11.32 -1.42
CA GLU A 270 -11.75 -10.06 -0.90
C GLU A 270 -12.84 -8.98 -0.82
N ARG A 271 -12.92 -8.31 0.33
CA ARG A 271 -13.98 -7.33 0.60
C ARG A 271 -13.68 -5.91 0.10
N GLU A 272 -12.41 -5.50 0.05
CA GLU A 272 -12.04 -4.10 -0.25
C GLU A 272 -11.03 -3.98 -1.40
N SER A 273 -9.81 -4.46 -1.20
CA SER A 273 -8.73 -4.26 -2.14
C SER A 273 -7.66 -5.33 -2.04
N ILE A 274 -7.13 -5.71 -3.19
CA ILE A 274 -5.97 -6.59 -3.27
C ILE A 274 -4.79 -5.98 -2.50
N GLY A 275 -4.09 -6.81 -1.73
CA GLY A 275 -2.97 -6.40 -0.89
C GLY A 275 -3.36 -6.00 0.54
N GLY A 276 -4.65 -5.85 0.84
CA GLY A 276 -5.14 -5.52 2.18
C GLY A 276 -4.42 -4.30 2.78
N GLN A 277 -4.03 -4.36 4.04
CA GLN A 277 -3.34 -3.26 4.72
C GLN A 277 -1.92 -2.99 4.17
N ALA A 278 -1.25 -4.01 3.63
CA ALA A 278 0.07 -3.82 3.03
C ALA A 278 0.00 -3.01 1.73
N GLY A 279 -1.09 -3.13 0.97
CA GLY A 279 -1.31 -2.39 -0.28
C GLY A 279 -1.23 -0.86 -0.13
N SER A 280 -1.55 -0.32 1.05
CA SER A 280 -1.45 1.11 1.35
C SER A 280 -0.04 1.58 1.74
N SER A 281 0.93 0.67 1.93
CA SER A 281 2.30 1.04 2.30
C SER A 281 3.03 1.63 1.12
N SER A 282 3.53 2.86 1.27
CA SER A 282 4.28 3.57 0.21
C SER A 282 5.58 2.87 -0.17
N ARG A 283 6.27 2.26 0.81
CA ARG A 283 7.52 1.53 0.59
C ARG A 283 7.80 0.51 1.70
N ILE A 284 7.92 -0.75 1.31
CA ILE A 284 8.30 -1.88 2.18
C ILE A 284 9.77 -2.17 1.93
N ARG A 285 10.65 -1.81 2.89
CA ARG A 285 12.11 -1.93 2.76
C ARG A 285 12.68 -3.23 3.32
N ASN A 286 11.90 -3.97 4.09
CA ASN A 286 12.30 -5.19 4.77
C ASN A 286 11.72 -6.46 4.14
N TYR A 287 11.33 -6.39 2.86
CA TYR A 287 10.93 -7.55 2.08
C TYR A 287 12.10 -8.02 1.23
N LEU A 288 12.43 -9.31 1.34
CA LEU A 288 13.59 -9.90 0.68
C LEU A 288 13.47 -9.80 -0.86
N GLY A 289 14.59 -9.49 -1.52
CA GLY A 289 14.67 -9.40 -2.99
C GLY A 289 14.43 -8.00 -3.55
N PHE A 290 13.99 -7.03 -2.72
CA PHE A 290 13.75 -5.65 -3.11
C PHE A 290 14.69 -4.72 -2.36
N SER A 291 15.93 -4.59 -2.83
CA SER A 291 16.97 -3.80 -2.18
C SER A 291 16.60 -2.32 -2.02
N ARG A 292 15.81 -1.77 -2.95
CA ARG A 292 15.27 -0.41 -2.89
C ARG A 292 13.94 -0.31 -2.14
N GLY A 293 13.43 -1.44 -1.66
CA GLY A 293 12.06 -1.56 -1.21
C GLY A 293 11.08 -1.66 -2.39
N VAL A 294 9.86 -1.99 -2.10
CA VAL A 294 8.76 -2.11 -3.05
C VAL A 294 7.53 -1.43 -2.46
N SER A 295 6.68 -0.79 -3.26
CA SER A 295 5.40 -0.31 -2.76
C SER A 295 4.50 -1.50 -2.41
N GLY A 296 3.64 -1.33 -1.41
CA GLY A 296 2.69 -2.38 -1.05
C GLY A 296 1.73 -2.70 -2.18
N ALA A 297 1.30 -1.69 -2.93
CA ALA A 297 0.43 -1.84 -4.09
C ALA A 297 1.09 -2.66 -5.20
N GLU A 298 2.35 -2.36 -5.54
CA GLU A 298 3.11 -3.10 -6.55
C GLU A 298 3.33 -4.56 -6.14
N LEU A 299 3.74 -4.80 -4.88
CA LEU A 299 3.92 -6.16 -4.37
C LEU A 299 2.62 -6.96 -4.44
N ALA A 300 1.50 -6.35 -4.04
CA ALA A 300 0.18 -6.96 -4.08
C ALA A 300 -0.27 -7.26 -5.51
N GLN A 301 -0.07 -6.32 -6.44
CA GLN A 301 -0.43 -6.49 -7.84
C GLN A 301 0.35 -7.63 -8.51
N ARG A 302 1.66 -7.72 -8.25
CA ARG A 302 2.51 -8.82 -8.73
C ARG A 302 2.04 -10.17 -8.19
N ALA A 303 1.72 -10.25 -6.89
CA ALA A 303 1.22 -11.47 -6.26
C ALA A 303 -0.17 -11.87 -6.80
N TYR A 304 -1.06 -10.91 -7.01
CA TYR A 304 -2.37 -11.13 -7.62
C TYR A 304 -2.25 -11.69 -9.03
N GLN A 305 -1.44 -11.06 -9.88
CA GLN A 305 -1.19 -11.53 -11.25
C GLN A 305 -0.61 -12.95 -11.26
N GLN A 306 0.31 -13.23 -10.35
CA GLN A 306 0.90 -14.56 -10.21
C GLN A 306 -0.15 -15.61 -9.82
N ALA A 307 -1.00 -15.32 -8.83
CA ALA A 307 -2.08 -16.22 -8.41
C ALA A 307 -3.09 -16.45 -9.55
N TRP A 308 -3.47 -15.37 -10.25
CA TRP A 308 -4.40 -15.45 -11.37
C TRP A 308 -3.86 -16.31 -12.52
N VAL A 309 -2.60 -16.13 -12.92
CA VAL A 309 -1.95 -16.94 -13.99
C VAL A 309 -1.88 -18.41 -13.59
N LEU A 310 -1.75 -18.72 -12.30
CA LEU A 310 -1.75 -20.09 -11.78
C LEU A 310 -3.16 -20.70 -11.65
N GLY A 311 -4.21 -19.95 -11.98
CA GLY A 311 -5.57 -20.43 -12.02
C GLY A 311 -6.40 -20.17 -10.76
N THR A 312 -5.97 -19.26 -9.88
CA THR A 312 -6.79 -18.82 -8.74
C THR A 312 -8.01 -18.04 -9.23
N ASP A 313 -9.20 -18.39 -8.76
CA ASP A 313 -10.41 -17.60 -8.92
C ASP A 313 -10.52 -16.52 -7.83
N PHE A 314 -11.05 -15.35 -8.18
CA PHE A 314 -11.25 -14.25 -7.24
C PHE A 314 -12.69 -13.74 -7.28
N ILE A 315 -13.24 -13.45 -6.08
CA ILE A 315 -14.44 -12.64 -5.90
C ILE A 315 -14.03 -11.37 -5.17
N HIS A 316 -14.20 -10.23 -5.83
CA HIS A 316 -13.82 -8.91 -5.31
C HIS A 316 -15.02 -8.17 -4.72
N MET A 317 -14.75 -7.22 -3.82
CA MET A 317 -15.74 -6.32 -3.19
C MET A 317 -16.87 -7.08 -2.51
N ARG A 318 -16.58 -8.27 -1.99
CA ARG A 318 -17.54 -9.11 -1.26
C ARG A 318 -16.99 -9.53 0.08
N GLU A 319 -17.76 -9.28 1.11
CA GLU A 319 -17.42 -9.66 2.48
C GLU A 319 -17.94 -11.05 2.82
N VAL A 320 -17.10 -11.86 3.45
CA VAL A 320 -17.54 -13.10 4.08
C VAL A 320 -18.13 -12.77 5.45
N THR A 321 -19.39 -13.13 5.67
CA THR A 321 -20.14 -12.78 6.88
C THR A 321 -20.47 -13.97 7.77
N GLY A 322 -20.19 -15.18 7.31
CA GLY A 322 -20.45 -16.39 8.08
C GLY A 322 -19.55 -17.56 7.67
N LEU A 323 -19.34 -18.46 8.62
CA LEU A 323 -18.65 -19.73 8.43
C LEU A 323 -19.39 -20.81 9.22
N ARG A 324 -19.78 -21.87 8.57
CA ARG A 324 -20.35 -23.08 9.18
C ARG A 324 -19.70 -24.32 8.62
N THR A 325 -19.80 -25.42 9.34
CA THR A 325 -19.37 -26.74 8.87
C THR A 325 -20.62 -27.55 8.58
N ASP A 326 -20.66 -28.20 7.44
CA ASP A 326 -21.65 -29.25 7.15
C ASP A 326 -20.94 -30.61 7.03
N GLY A 327 -21.70 -31.68 6.72
CA GLY A 327 -21.14 -33.03 6.64
C GLY A 327 -20.17 -33.27 5.49
N ARG A 328 -19.91 -32.25 4.63
CA ARG A 328 -19.05 -32.36 3.45
C ARG A 328 -17.84 -31.41 3.48
N GLY A 329 -17.80 -30.49 4.44
CA GLY A 329 -16.74 -29.50 4.53
C GLY A 329 -17.17 -28.23 5.24
N HIS A 330 -16.68 -27.09 4.76
CA HIS A 330 -16.97 -25.77 5.31
C HIS A 330 -17.73 -24.92 4.29
N VAL A 331 -18.69 -24.16 4.76
CA VAL A 331 -19.47 -23.23 3.96
C VAL A 331 -19.25 -21.82 4.46
N VAL A 332 -18.85 -20.93 3.57
CA VAL A 332 -18.74 -19.50 3.81
C VAL A 332 -19.96 -18.77 3.22
N THR A 333 -20.51 -17.83 3.98
CA THR A 333 -21.64 -16.99 3.56
C THR A 333 -21.11 -15.65 3.08
N ILE A 334 -21.57 -15.18 1.91
CA ILE A 334 -21.14 -13.93 1.28
C ILE A 334 -22.21 -12.85 1.52
N ALA A 335 -21.78 -11.64 1.87
CA ALA A 335 -22.66 -10.48 1.98
C ALA A 335 -23.39 -10.20 0.65
N GLY A 336 -24.68 -9.91 0.74
CA GLY A 336 -25.53 -9.70 -0.45
C GLY A 336 -26.09 -10.99 -1.07
N GLY A 337 -25.81 -12.15 -0.47
CA GLY A 337 -26.33 -13.46 -0.86
C GLY A 337 -25.27 -14.36 -1.50
N GLY A 338 -25.49 -15.65 -1.36
CA GLY A 338 -24.61 -16.71 -1.84
C GLY A 338 -23.84 -17.43 -0.74
N GLU A 339 -23.66 -18.72 -0.94
CA GLU A 339 -22.86 -19.61 -0.11
C GLU A 339 -21.87 -20.35 -1.00
N LEU A 340 -20.63 -20.48 -0.52
CA LEU A 340 -19.56 -21.21 -1.20
C LEU A 340 -19.01 -22.27 -0.27
N ALA A 341 -18.78 -23.46 -0.79
CA ALA A 341 -18.31 -24.59 -0.01
C ALA A 341 -16.94 -25.08 -0.45
N ALA A 342 -16.11 -25.47 0.51
CA ALA A 342 -14.85 -26.16 0.26
C ALA A 342 -14.49 -27.05 1.46
N PRO A 343 -13.72 -28.13 1.25
CA PRO A 343 -13.22 -28.97 2.33
C PRO A 343 -12.21 -28.25 3.24
N ALA A 344 -11.54 -27.18 2.74
CA ALA A 344 -10.63 -26.36 3.54
C ALA A 344 -10.91 -24.86 3.41
N VAL A 345 -10.72 -24.11 4.51
CA VAL A 345 -10.83 -22.64 4.54
C VAL A 345 -9.60 -22.03 5.20
N VAL A 346 -9.00 -21.04 4.56
CA VAL A 346 -7.87 -20.25 5.09
C VAL A 346 -8.34 -18.84 5.45
N LEU A 347 -8.34 -18.52 6.73
CA LEU A 347 -8.68 -17.20 7.26
C LEU A 347 -7.43 -16.30 7.15
N ALA A 348 -7.43 -15.39 6.19
CA ALA A 348 -6.38 -14.39 5.97
C ALA A 348 -6.94 -12.95 6.06
N THR A 349 -7.99 -12.76 6.87
CA THR A 349 -8.79 -11.53 6.97
C THR A 349 -8.06 -10.34 7.56
N GLY A 350 -6.86 -10.55 8.09
CA GLY A 350 -6.02 -9.48 8.62
C GLY A 350 -6.65 -8.76 9.81
N VAL A 351 -6.46 -7.44 9.83
CA VAL A 351 -6.86 -6.56 10.94
C VAL A 351 -7.54 -5.30 10.43
N ALA A 352 -8.46 -4.72 11.21
CA ALA A 352 -9.01 -3.38 11.00
C ALA A 352 -8.31 -2.36 11.90
N TYR A 353 -8.14 -1.14 11.43
CA TYR A 353 -7.64 -0.06 12.26
C TYR A 353 -8.58 0.25 13.44
N ARG A 354 -8.00 0.52 14.58
CA ARG A 354 -8.75 1.02 15.74
C ARG A 354 -9.21 2.44 15.46
N ARG A 355 -10.45 2.73 15.81
CA ARG A 355 -10.99 4.08 15.78
C ARG A 355 -10.78 4.76 17.13
N VAL A 356 -10.61 6.08 17.13
CA VAL A 356 -10.69 6.88 18.35
C VAL A 356 -12.15 7.07 18.72
N ASP A 357 -12.44 7.02 20.01
CA ASP A 357 -13.80 7.21 20.53
C ASP A 357 -14.00 8.70 20.90
N ILE A 358 -13.93 9.55 19.88
CA ILE A 358 -14.12 11.01 19.97
C ILE A 358 -15.16 11.39 18.91
N PRO A 359 -16.42 11.67 19.30
CA PRO A 359 -17.51 11.91 18.35
C PRO A 359 -17.22 13.03 17.33
N ALA A 360 -16.64 14.15 17.77
CA ALA A 360 -16.28 15.27 16.90
C ALA A 360 -15.29 14.87 15.79
N LEU A 361 -14.33 13.98 16.07
CA LEU A 361 -13.40 13.47 15.07
C LEU A 361 -14.03 12.41 14.16
N ALA A 362 -14.97 11.63 14.68
CA ALA A 362 -15.69 10.64 13.89
C ALA A 362 -16.51 11.28 12.77
N GLU A 363 -17.16 12.43 13.03
CA GLU A 363 -17.92 13.23 12.05
C GLU A 363 -17.02 13.86 10.98
N LEU A 364 -15.74 14.04 11.27
CA LEU A 364 -14.73 14.59 10.37
C LEU A 364 -13.92 13.51 9.62
N THR A 365 -14.34 12.24 9.72
CA THR A 365 -13.70 11.16 8.94
C THR A 365 -13.86 11.43 7.44
N GLY A 366 -12.74 11.43 6.69
CA GLY A 366 -12.66 11.86 5.29
C GLY A 366 -12.61 13.38 5.09
N LYS A 367 -12.75 14.16 6.15
CA LYS A 367 -12.74 15.64 6.15
C LYS A 367 -11.58 16.19 6.98
N GLY A 368 -10.41 15.58 6.82
CA GLY A 368 -9.21 15.87 7.61
C GLY A 368 -8.89 14.84 8.69
N VAL A 369 -9.76 13.88 8.98
CA VAL A 369 -9.47 12.73 9.86
C VAL A 369 -9.41 11.47 9.04
N PHE A 370 -8.29 10.77 9.06
CA PHE A 370 -8.01 9.61 8.21
C PHE A 370 -7.50 8.42 9.02
N TYR A 371 -7.92 7.22 8.62
CA TYR A 371 -7.43 5.93 9.16
C TYR A 371 -6.53 5.27 8.11
N GLY A 372 -5.22 5.43 8.26
CA GLY A 372 -4.21 5.08 7.25
C GLY A 372 -3.76 6.29 6.44
N LEU A 373 -2.77 6.11 5.59
CA LEU A 373 -2.21 7.15 4.73
C LEU A 373 -1.98 6.59 3.32
N SER A 374 -2.50 7.25 2.31
CA SER A 374 -2.13 7.04 0.91
C SER A 374 -1.11 8.08 0.42
N THR A 375 -0.46 7.80 -0.71
CA THR A 375 0.47 8.77 -1.31
C THR A 375 -0.28 10.01 -1.85
N SER A 376 -1.51 9.84 -2.33
CA SER A 376 -2.37 10.93 -2.78
C SER A 376 -2.72 11.88 -1.62
N ASP A 377 -3.10 11.33 -0.45
CA ASP A 377 -3.40 12.12 0.74
C ASP A 377 -2.20 12.96 1.18
N ALA A 378 -1.00 12.34 1.20
CA ALA A 378 0.22 13.04 1.57
C ALA A 378 0.52 14.23 0.64
N ARG A 379 0.30 14.08 -0.67
CA ARG A 379 0.50 15.16 -1.67
C ARG A 379 -0.53 16.28 -1.55
N ALA A 380 -1.78 15.95 -1.30
CA ALA A 380 -2.85 16.93 -1.11
C ALA A 380 -2.57 17.87 0.09
N LEU A 381 -1.76 17.41 1.05
CA LEU A 381 -1.38 18.16 2.25
C LEU A 381 -0.04 18.90 2.13
N THR A 382 0.43 19.14 0.91
CA THR A 382 1.66 19.93 0.66
C THR A 382 1.56 21.31 1.28
N GLY A 383 2.56 21.68 2.11
CA GLY A 383 2.62 22.98 2.78
C GLY A 383 1.73 23.14 4.02
N HIS A 384 0.97 22.11 4.39
CA HIS A 384 0.10 22.14 5.58
C HIS A 384 0.77 21.58 6.83
N ARG A 385 0.22 21.91 8.01
CA ARG A 385 0.53 21.24 9.29
C ARG A 385 -0.35 20.02 9.43
N VAL A 386 0.23 18.88 9.78
CA VAL A 386 -0.49 17.60 9.91
C VAL A 386 -0.05 16.85 11.15
N HIS A 387 -0.95 16.03 11.67
CA HIS A 387 -0.71 15.22 12.87
C HIS A 387 -0.85 13.73 12.55
N VAL A 388 -0.01 12.92 13.19
CA VAL A 388 -0.05 11.46 13.13
C VAL A 388 -0.21 10.93 14.56
N LEU A 389 -1.26 10.18 14.81
CA LEU A 389 -1.53 9.58 16.11
C LEU A 389 -1.14 8.09 16.12
N GLY A 390 -0.15 7.73 16.91
CA GLY A 390 0.30 6.36 17.13
C GLY A 390 1.80 6.23 17.37
N GLY A 391 2.21 5.24 18.16
CA GLY A 391 3.59 4.98 18.54
C GLY A 391 4.27 3.84 17.77
N GLY A 392 3.60 3.17 16.84
CA GLY A 392 4.12 1.98 16.15
C GLY A 392 4.78 2.28 14.79
N ASN A 393 5.32 1.22 14.15
CA ASN A 393 5.98 1.33 12.84
C ASN A 393 5.11 2.02 11.78
N SER A 394 3.82 1.73 11.73
CA SER A 394 2.91 2.34 10.75
C SER A 394 2.82 3.86 10.92
N ALA A 395 2.77 4.34 12.16
CA ALA A 395 2.74 5.77 12.46
C ALA A 395 4.06 6.45 12.08
N GLY A 396 5.20 5.84 12.42
CA GLY A 396 6.51 6.35 12.04
C GLY A 396 6.70 6.42 10.52
N GLN A 397 6.31 5.39 9.78
CA GLN A 397 6.37 5.39 8.31
C GLN A 397 5.47 6.46 7.70
N ALA A 398 4.26 6.64 8.23
CA ALA A 398 3.35 7.69 7.78
C ALA A 398 3.92 9.09 8.07
N ALA A 399 4.48 9.32 9.26
CA ALA A 399 5.13 10.57 9.61
C ALA A 399 6.27 10.90 8.63
N MET A 400 7.16 9.95 8.35
CA MET A 400 8.25 10.11 7.38
C MET A 400 7.75 10.37 5.95
N GLN A 401 6.67 9.73 5.54
CA GLN A 401 6.06 10.00 4.24
C GLN A 401 5.49 11.41 4.17
N LEU A 402 4.79 11.85 5.21
CA LEU A 402 4.21 13.19 5.29
C LEU A 402 5.28 14.29 5.35
N CYS A 403 6.42 14.04 6.00
CA CYS A 403 7.54 15.00 6.05
C CYS A 403 8.05 15.41 4.68
N ARG A 404 7.78 14.64 3.63
CA ARG A 404 8.17 14.97 2.25
C ARG A 404 7.32 16.06 1.61
N TYR A 405 6.13 16.32 2.16
CA TYR A 405 5.13 17.21 1.55
C TYR A 405 4.66 18.28 2.53
N ALA A 406 4.36 17.91 3.76
CA ALA A 406 3.80 18.80 4.76
C ALA A 406 4.82 19.84 5.25
N ALA A 407 4.35 21.04 5.58
CA ALA A 407 5.19 22.08 6.20
C ALA A 407 5.69 21.65 7.58
N ARG A 408 4.85 20.96 8.37
CA ARG A 408 5.19 20.41 9.68
C ARG A 408 4.38 19.15 9.95
N VAL A 409 5.01 18.14 10.50
CA VAL A 409 4.40 16.90 10.95
C VAL A 409 4.56 16.79 12.46
N THR A 410 3.49 16.47 13.18
CA THR A 410 3.55 16.16 14.61
C THR A 410 3.15 14.69 14.84
N LEU A 411 4.08 13.88 15.32
CA LEU A 411 3.81 12.50 15.73
C LEU A 411 3.40 12.49 17.22
N ILE A 412 2.20 12.00 17.50
CA ILE A 412 1.63 11.93 18.85
C ILE A 412 1.59 10.48 19.30
N ALA A 413 2.16 10.19 20.46
CA ALA A 413 2.14 8.86 21.06
C ALA A 413 1.88 8.94 22.57
N ARG A 414 1.01 8.05 23.09
CA ARG A 414 0.74 7.93 24.52
C ARG A 414 1.88 7.30 25.30
N GLU A 415 2.70 6.54 24.64
CA GLU A 415 3.90 5.92 25.20
C GLU A 415 4.94 6.99 25.56
N ALA A 416 5.65 6.77 26.66
CA ALA A 416 6.77 7.63 27.06
C ALA A 416 8.06 7.37 26.24
N ASP A 417 8.12 6.25 25.51
CA ASP A 417 9.22 5.85 24.65
C ASP A 417 8.69 4.99 23.48
N LEU A 418 9.21 5.23 22.28
CA LEU A 418 8.86 4.47 21.07
C LEU A 418 9.66 3.16 20.92
N ALA A 419 10.64 2.89 21.78
CA ALA A 419 11.55 1.75 21.63
C ALA A 419 10.84 0.39 21.65
N GLN A 420 9.73 0.27 22.37
CA GLN A 420 8.97 -0.96 22.51
C GLN A 420 8.03 -1.27 21.32
N SER A 421 7.64 -0.24 20.57
CA SER A 421 6.61 -0.34 19.53
C SER A 421 7.11 -0.03 18.13
N MET A 422 8.26 0.64 18.02
CA MET A 422 8.84 1.10 16.76
C MET A 422 10.26 0.54 16.54
N SER A 423 10.54 0.12 15.30
CA SER A 423 11.86 -0.40 14.91
C SER A 423 12.96 0.66 15.05
N HIS A 424 14.18 0.21 15.36
CA HIS A 424 15.32 1.10 15.60
C HIS A 424 15.65 1.98 14.37
N TYR A 425 15.63 1.43 13.16
CA TYR A 425 15.93 2.19 11.95
C TYR A 425 14.95 3.35 11.76
N LEU A 426 13.66 3.10 11.99
CA LEU A 426 12.61 4.09 11.81
C LEU A 426 12.71 5.22 12.84
N ARG A 427 13.05 4.90 14.09
CA ARG A 427 13.30 5.93 15.13
C ARG A 427 14.44 6.87 14.72
N ARG A 428 15.54 6.33 14.17
CA ARG A 428 16.64 7.14 13.63
C ARG A 428 16.21 8.01 12.44
N GLU A 429 15.35 7.50 11.57
CA GLU A 429 14.77 8.31 10.49
C GLU A 429 13.95 9.49 11.03
N LEU A 430 13.12 9.25 12.07
CA LEU A 430 12.34 10.31 12.70
C LEU A 430 13.22 11.38 13.34
N GLU A 431 14.30 11.00 14.02
CA GLU A 431 15.26 11.92 14.65
C GLU A 431 15.95 12.83 13.63
N GLY A 432 16.12 12.39 12.38
CA GLY A 432 16.75 13.12 11.30
C GLY A 432 15.82 14.09 10.54
N ALA A 433 14.52 14.04 10.75
CA ALA A 433 13.55 14.82 9.99
C ALA A 433 13.38 16.24 10.55
N ALA A 434 13.79 17.27 9.79
CA ALA A 434 13.83 18.67 10.25
C ALA A 434 12.44 19.29 10.53
N ASN A 435 11.40 18.81 9.83
CA ASN A 435 10.02 19.31 9.96
C ASN A 435 9.12 18.38 10.78
N LEU A 436 9.70 17.45 11.54
CA LEU A 436 8.97 16.53 12.41
C LEU A 436 9.11 16.94 13.89
N ASP A 437 7.97 16.91 14.58
CA ASP A 437 7.86 17.05 16.03
C ASP A 437 7.33 15.76 16.62
N VAL A 438 7.95 15.24 17.70
CA VAL A 438 7.52 14.00 18.35
C VAL A 438 7.05 14.32 19.76
N ARG A 439 5.74 14.14 20.02
CA ARG A 439 5.12 14.35 21.33
C ARG A 439 4.79 13.00 21.97
N LEU A 440 5.60 12.62 22.93
CA LEU A 440 5.41 11.43 23.76
C LEU A 440 4.55 11.75 24.98
N GLY A 441 3.96 10.73 25.60
CA GLY A 441 3.07 10.91 26.75
C GLY A 441 1.86 11.79 26.43
N THR A 442 1.45 11.89 25.19
CA THR A 442 0.41 12.81 24.72
C THR A 442 -0.69 12.04 23.99
N GLU A 443 -1.93 12.44 24.20
CA GLU A 443 -3.09 11.89 23.50
C GLU A 443 -3.94 12.99 22.86
N VAL A 444 -4.73 12.62 21.86
CA VAL A 444 -5.76 13.50 21.28
C VAL A 444 -6.99 13.40 22.17
N ALA A 445 -7.40 14.53 22.74
CA ALA A 445 -8.57 14.63 23.63
C ALA A 445 -9.82 15.09 22.88
N ASP A 446 -9.67 15.97 21.88
CA ASP A 446 -10.77 16.49 21.06
C ASP A 446 -10.24 17.06 19.73
N GLY A 447 -11.12 17.49 18.84
CA GLY A 447 -10.79 18.19 17.62
C GLY A 447 -12.03 18.75 16.92
N GLY A 448 -11.82 19.67 15.99
CA GLY A 448 -12.94 20.31 15.32
C GLY A 448 -12.54 21.29 14.23
N GLY A 449 -13.55 21.87 13.59
CA GLY A 449 -13.42 22.88 12.53
C GLY A 449 -14.74 23.11 11.81
N ALA A 450 -14.76 24.06 10.89
CA ALA A 450 -15.93 24.42 10.09
C ALA A 450 -16.07 23.52 8.86
N GLY A 451 -16.63 22.32 9.04
CA GLY A 451 -16.85 21.34 7.98
C GLY A 451 -15.63 20.47 7.64
N ARG A 452 -14.46 20.77 8.17
CA ARG A 452 -13.22 19.97 8.09
C ARG A 452 -12.41 20.10 9.35
N LEU A 453 -11.40 19.26 9.52
CA LEU A 453 -10.49 19.39 10.64
C LEU A 453 -9.62 20.65 10.52
N GLU A 454 -9.61 21.50 11.54
CA GLU A 454 -8.82 22.73 11.60
C GLU A 454 -7.99 22.83 12.86
N ARG A 455 -8.40 22.14 13.95
CA ARG A 455 -7.70 22.12 15.24
C ARG A 455 -7.84 20.77 15.94
N LEU A 456 -6.85 20.47 16.78
CA LEU A 456 -6.85 19.36 17.72
C LEU A 456 -6.60 19.87 19.12
N THR A 457 -7.27 19.27 20.10
CA THR A 457 -6.96 19.42 21.51
C THR A 457 -6.11 18.24 21.94
N LEU A 458 -4.88 18.50 22.31
CA LEU A 458 -3.91 17.52 22.81
C LEU A 458 -3.87 17.58 24.34
N ARG A 459 -3.79 16.41 24.97
CA ARG A 459 -3.68 16.29 26.43
C ARG A 459 -2.40 15.57 26.81
N ASP A 460 -1.62 16.16 27.71
CA ASP A 460 -0.50 15.48 28.35
C ASP A 460 -1.03 14.42 29.33
N CYS A 461 -0.58 13.18 29.17
CA CYS A 461 -1.09 12.04 29.94
C CYS A 461 -0.67 12.08 31.42
N ALA A 462 0.38 12.80 31.78
CA ALA A 462 0.90 12.87 33.14
C ALA A 462 0.30 14.05 33.93
N SER A 463 0.27 15.25 33.34
CA SER A 463 -0.25 16.47 34.00
C SER A 463 -1.75 16.67 33.82
N GLY A 464 -2.33 16.10 32.75
CA GLY A 464 -3.71 16.35 32.32
C GLY A 464 -3.90 17.71 31.63
N GLU A 465 -2.84 18.50 31.46
CA GLU A 465 -2.90 19.79 30.78
C GLU A 465 -3.26 19.61 29.30
N THR A 466 -4.06 20.53 28.77
CA THR A 466 -4.49 20.52 27.38
C THR A 466 -3.90 21.69 26.61
N THR A 467 -3.52 21.42 25.34
CA THR A 467 -3.05 22.43 24.38
C THR A 467 -3.84 22.30 23.07
N GLU A 468 -4.08 23.41 22.41
CA GLU A 468 -4.67 23.41 21.07
C GLU A 468 -3.60 23.56 20.02
N ASP A 469 -3.67 22.72 18.96
CA ASP A 469 -2.82 22.77 17.80
C ASP A 469 -3.67 22.95 16.52
N GLU A 470 -3.25 23.86 15.66
CA GLU A 470 -3.81 23.99 14.31
C GLU A 470 -3.34 22.83 13.43
N THR A 471 -4.25 22.27 12.65
CA THR A 471 -3.96 21.16 11.76
C THR A 471 -4.89 21.13 10.56
N ALA A 472 -4.40 20.69 9.43
CA ALA A 472 -5.22 20.38 8.25
C ALA A 472 -5.64 18.90 8.22
N ALA A 473 -4.90 18.01 8.91
CA ALA A 473 -5.21 16.58 8.93
C ALA A 473 -4.67 15.84 10.16
N LEU A 474 -5.42 14.81 10.58
CA LEU A 474 -5.04 13.83 11.59
C LEU A 474 -5.07 12.43 10.97
N PHE A 475 -3.93 11.74 10.97
CA PHE A 475 -3.81 10.33 10.56
C PHE A 475 -3.78 9.43 11.79
N ILE A 476 -4.79 8.58 11.95
CA ILE A 476 -4.98 7.72 13.13
C ILE A 476 -4.39 6.33 12.86
N LEU A 477 -3.29 6.00 13.52
CA LEU A 477 -2.51 4.77 13.35
C LEU A 477 -2.23 4.07 14.70
N ILE A 478 -3.26 4.00 15.57
CA ILE A 478 -3.20 3.48 16.94
C ILE A 478 -3.35 1.97 17.07
N GLY A 479 -3.02 1.26 16.01
CA GLY A 479 -3.11 -0.19 15.98
C GLY A 479 -4.41 -0.70 15.39
N ALA A 480 -4.63 -2.02 15.54
CA ALA A 480 -5.69 -2.69 14.80
C ALA A 480 -6.37 -3.77 15.65
N ARG A 481 -7.60 -4.12 15.24
CA ARG A 481 -8.36 -5.27 15.73
C ARG A 481 -8.46 -6.33 14.64
N PRO A 482 -8.39 -7.63 14.97
CA PRO A 482 -8.58 -8.67 13.96
C PRO A 482 -10.03 -8.69 13.46
N HIS A 483 -10.21 -8.95 12.17
CA HIS A 483 -11.53 -9.14 11.56
C HIS A 483 -12.06 -10.54 11.86
N THR A 484 -12.60 -10.76 13.05
CA THR A 484 -13.02 -12.07 13.56
C THR A 484 -14.41 -12.08 14.17
N GLU A 485 -15.14 -10.96 14.16
CA GLU A 485 -16.45 -10.83 14.80
C GLU A 485 -17.51 -11.70 14.12
N TRP A 486 -17.39 -11.91 12.82
CA TRP A 486 -18.26 -12.77 12.00
C TRP A 486 -18.01 -14.27 12.18
N LEU A 487 -16.86 -14.64 12.75
CA LEU A 487 -16.51 -16.05 12.96
C LEU A 487 -17.39 -16.70 14.03
N PRO A 488 -17.80 -17.97 13.85
CA PRO A 488 -18.58 -18.69 14.83
C PRO A 488 -17.81 -18.85 16.15
N ARG A 489 -18.53 -19.04 17.24
CA ARG A 489 -17.96 -19.26 18.59
C ARG A 489 -17.11 -20.54 18.70
N THR A 490 -17.24 -21.45 17.74
CA THR A 490 -16.42 -22.67 17.63
C THR A 490 -14.96 -22.36 17.28
N ILE A 491 -14.69 -21.23 16.62
CA ILE A 491 -13.33 -20.74 16.37
C ILE A 491 -12.82 -20.02 17.63
N ALA A 492 -11.84 -20.61 18.29
CA ALA A 492 -11.25 -20.09 19.51
C ALA A 492 -10.42 -18.82 19.24
N ARG A 493 -10.61 -17.83 20.10
CA ARG A 493 -9.94 -16.52 20.02
C ARG A 493 -9.33 -16.16 21.36
N GLY A 494 -8.17 -15.52 21.34
CA GLY A 494 -7.55 -14.91 22.52
C GLY A 494 -8.32 -13.69 23.02
N ALA A 495 -7.94 -13.15 24.17
CA ALA A 495 -8.61 -12.02 24.83
C ALA A 495 -8.76 -10.75 23.96
N ARG A 496 -7.89 -10.57 22.96
CA ARG A 496 -7.93 -9.44 22.02
C ARG A 496 -8.61 -9.78 20.68
N GLY A 497 -9.28 -10.94 20.57
CA GLY A 497 -10.03 -11.36 19.40
C GLY A 497 -9.22 -12.09 18.32
N PHE A 498 -7.89 -12.22 18.44
CA PHE A 498 -7.04 -12.94 17.47
C PHE A 498 -7.31 -14.44 17.50
N VAL A 499 -7.30 -15.07 16.31
CA VAL A 499 -7.56 -16.51 16.17
C VAL A 499 -6.42 -17.32 16.76
N LEU A 500 -6.74 -18.29 17.62
CA LEU A 500 -5.79 -19.23 18.19
C LEU A 500 -5.58 -20.41 17.23
N THR A 501 -4.31 -20.81 17.02
CA THR A 501 -3.94 -21.92 16.14
C THR A 501 -2.91 -22.85 16.77
N GLY A 502 -2.89 -24.10 16.33
CA GLY A 502 -1.85 -25.06 16.71
C GLY A 502 -1.68 -25.19 18.23
N SER A 503 -0.45 -25.04 18.70
CA SER A 503 -0.10 -25.17 20.12
C SER A 503 -0.70 -24.07 21.02
N GLU A 504 -1.15 -22.96 20.46
CA GLU A 504 -1.82 -21.91 21.26
C GLU A 504 -3.16 -22.40 21.79
N LEU A 505 -3.83 -23.34 21.11
CA LEU A 505 -5.06 -23.98 21.58
C LEU A 505 -4.84 -24.74 22.91
N ASP A 506 -3.67 -25.37 23.08
CA ASP A 506 -3.29 -26.04 24.33
C ASP A 506 -3.05 -25.03 25.45
N ARG A 507 -2.27 -23.98 25.16
CA ARG A 507 -1.92 -22.92 26.12
C ARG A 507 -3.12 -22.17 26.66
N HIS A 508 -4.18 -22.07 25.84
CA HIS A 508 -5.44 -21.40 26.21
C HIS A 508 -6.53 -22.38 26.68
N GLY A 509 -6.20 -23.65 26.93
CA GLY A 509 -7.14 -24.63 27.47
C GLY A 509 -8.27 -25.04 26.52
N VAL A 510 -8.09 -24.91 25.21
CA VAL A 510 -9.11 -25.20 24.19
C VAL A 510 -9.05 -26.65 23.71
N ARG A 511 -7.91 -27.33 23.87
CA ARG A 511 -7.69 -28.71 23.40
C ARG A 511 -8.74 -29.74 23.82
N PRO A 512 -9.38 -29.69 24.99
CA PRO A 512 -10.43 -30.67 25.34
C PRO A 512 -11.60 -30.71 24.36
N ARG A 513 -11.77 -29.70 23.50
CA ARG A 513 -12.81 -29.62 22.45
C ARG A 513 -12.35 -30.16 21.09
N TRP A 514 -11.06 -30.47 20.94
CA TRP A 514 -10.49 -31.01 19.71
C TRP A 514 -10.95 -32.45 19.50
N ARG A 515 -11.49 -32.77 18.32
CA ARG A 515 -12.16 -34.05 18.05
C ARG A 515 -11.32 -35.08 17.31
N LEU A 516 -10.18 -34.68 16.72
CA LEU A 516 -9.30 -35.58 15.98
C LEU A 516 -8.27 -36.24 16.91
N SER A 517 -7.81 -37.46 16.52
CA SER A 517 -6.77 -38.20 17.26
C SER A 517 -5.40 -37.53 17.19
N ARG A 518 -5.10 -36.81 16.09
CA ARG A 518 -3.88 -36.02 15.96
C ARG A 518 -3.98 -34.65 16.65
N PRO A 519 -2.87 -34.01 16.99
CA PRO A 519 -2.89 -32.62 17.44
C PRO A 519 -3.26 -31.67 16.29
N PRO A 520 -3.75 -30.45 16.61
CA PRO A 520 -3.94 -29.40 15.60
C PRO A 520 -2.64 -29.08 14.86
N LEU A 521 -2.72 -28.88 13.56
CA LEU A 521 -1.58 -28.41 12.75
C LEU A 521 -1.21 -26.97 13.14
N PRO A 522 0.03 -26.49 12.90
CA PRO A 522 0.51 -25.19 13.37
C PRO A 522 -0.39 -24.00 13.05
N PHE A 523 -1.01 -23.96 11.89
CA PHE A 523 -1.95 -22.90 11.50
C PHE A 523 -3.42 -23.31 11.56
N GLU A 524 -3.72 -24.54 11.98
CA GLU A 524 -5.09 -25.04 12.11
C GLU A 524 -5.76 -24.43 13.35
N THR A 525 -6.99 -23.97 13.19
CA THR A 525 -7.80 -23.39 14.26
C THR A 525 -8.39 -24.47 15.17
N SER A 526 -9.25 -24.10 16.12
CA SER A 526 -10.03 -25.05 16.90
C SER A 526 -11.11 -25.82 16.10
N LEU A 527 -11.29 -25.48 14.84
CA LEU A 527 -12.17 -26.16 13.89
C LEU A 527 -11.30 -26.85 12.83
N PRO A 528 -11.27 -28.21 12.79
CA PRO A 528 -10.48 -28.96 11.82
C PRO A 528 -10.78 -28.55 10.38
N GLY A 529 -9.74 -28.43 9.53
CA GLY A 529 -9.87 -27.96 8.14
C GLY A 529 -10.03 -26.46 7.97
N VAL A 530 -10.10 -25.71 9.07
CA VAL A 530 -10.06 -24.24 9.05
C VAL A 530 -8.74 -23.74 9.60
N PHE A 531 -8.03 -22.99 8.79
CA PHE A 531 -6.69 -22.46 9.10
C PHE A 531 -6.72 -20.95 9.25
N ALA A 532 -5.75 -20.36 9.97
CA ALA A 532 -5.61 -18.91 10.07
C ALA A 532 -4.15 -18.50 9.90
N VAL A 533 -3.91 -17.47 9.09
CA VAL A 533 -2.57 -16.96 8.74
C VAL A 533 -2.53 -15.43 8.70
N GLY A 534 -1.35 -14.88 8.86
CA GLY A 534 -1.13 -13.44 8.87
C GLY A 534 -1.69 -12.75 10.12
N ASP A 535 -2.01 -11.48 9.99
CA ASP A 535 -2.29 -10.60 11.12
C ASP A 535 -3.53 -10.95 11.94
N VAL A 536 -4.47 -11.75 11.38
CA VAL A 536 -5.64 -12.26 12.10
C VAL A 536 -5.27 -13.28 13.18
N ARG A 537 -4.13 -13.95 13.02
CA ARG A 537 -3.66 -15.03 13.90
C ARG A 537 -3.00 -14.48 15.17
N HIS A 538 -3.28 -15.11 16.29
CA HIS A 538 -2.58 -14.85 17.55
C HIS A 538 -1.08 -15.15 17.41
N GLY A 539 -0.23 -14.27 17.90
CA GLY A 539 1.23 -14.43 17.83
C GLY A 539 1.87 -14.14 16.47
N SER A 540 1.11 -13.71 15.46
CA SER A 540 1.68 -13.24 14.19
C SER A 540 2.56 -12.01 14.38
N ALA A 541 3.67 -11.94 13.64
CA ALA A 541 4.63 -10.83 13.72
C ALA A 541 4.14 -9.52 13.07
N ARG A 542 2.96 -9.51 12.46
CA ARG A 542 2.32 -8.35 11.80
C ARG A 542 3.25 -7.59 10.87
N ARG A 543 3.89 -8.32 9.97
CA ARG A 543 4.77 -7.81 8.91
C ARG A 543 4.50 -8.57 7.62
N VAL A 544 4.80 -7.96 6.49
CA VAL A 544 4.54 -8.55 5.17
C VAL A 544 5.27 -9.87 4.97
N ALA A 545 6.58 -9.92 5.21
CA ALA A 545 7.36 -11.14 4.99
C ALA A 545 6.91 -12.34 5.84
N PRO A 546 6.68 -12.23 7.17
CA PRO A 546 6.07 -13.30 7.95
C PRO A 546 4.68 -13.71 7.47
N ALA A 547 3.83 -12.76 7.09
CA ALA A 547 2.49 -13.06 6.58
C ALA A 547 2.55 -13.88 5.28
N VAL A 548 3.44 -13.53 4.35
CA VAL A 548 3.71 -14.30 3.13
C VAL A 548 4.23 -15.70 3.48
N GLY A 549 5.17 -15.81 4.41
CA GLY A 549 5.69 -17.10 4.85
C GLY A 549 4.60 -18.01 5.47
N GLU A 550 3.75 -17.45 6.34
CA GLU A 550 2.61 -18.18 6.91
C GLU A 550 1.64 -18.64 5.80
N GLY A 551 1.31 -17.76 4.84
CA GLY A 551 0.43 -18.07 3.72
C GLY A 551 0.96 -19.19 2.83
N SER A 552 2.25 -19.22 2.56
CA SER A 552 2.84 -20.31 1.76
C SER A 552 2.87 -21.63 2.53
N VAL A 553 3.30 -21.60 3.80
CA VAL A 553 3.44 -22.83 4.62
C VAL A 553 2.09 -23.46 4.96
N VAL A 554 1.03 -22.69 5.09
CA VAL A 554 -0.30 -23.23 5.44
C VAL A 554 -0.82 -24.22 4.39
N ILE A 555 -0.44 -24.05 3.12
CA ILE A 555 -0.95 -24.90 2.04
C ILE A 555 -0.46 -26.34 2.16
N GLN A 556 0.75 -26.57 2.66
CA GLN A 556 1.19 -27.94 3.00
C GLN A 556 0.31 -28.58 4.06
N GLN A 557 -0.24 -27.79 5.00
CA GLN A 557 -1.16 -28.29 6.01
C GLN A 557 -2.57 -28.50 5.46
N VAL A 558 -3.00 -27.66 4.51
CA VAL A 558 -4.24 -27.85 3.75
C VAL A 558 -4.16 -29.14 2.94
N ALA A 559 -3.09 -29.36 2.18
CA ALA A 559 -2.89 -30.59 1.40
C ALA A 559 -2.97 -31.84 2.30
N ARG A 560 -2.27 -31.82 3.43
CA ARG A 560 -2.35 -32.91 4.41
C ARG A 560 -3.77 -33.13 4.95
N TRP A 561 -4.52 -32.07 5.20
CA TRP A 561 -5.92 -32.15 5.63
C TRP A 561 -6.80 -32.78 4.56
N LEU A 562 -6.63 -32.40 3.29
CA LEU A 562 -7.38 -32.96 2.16
C LEU A 562 -7.11 -34.46 1.97
N GLU A 563 -5.85 -34.89 2.07
CA GLU A 563 -5.47 -36.32 2.06
C GLU A 563 -6.15 -37.10 3.20
N GLU A 564 -6.13 -36.55 4.43
CA GLU A 564 -6.79 -37.17 5.60
C GLU A 564 -8.32 -37.24 5.41
N ALA A 565 -8.94 -36.26 4.74
CA ALA A 565 -10.38 -36.22 4.46
C ALA A 565 -10.77 -37.24 3.38
N ASP A 566 -10.01 -37.36 2.29
CA ASP A 566 -10.23 -38.33 1.22
C ASP A 566 -10.11 -39.77 1.73
N LEU A 567 -9.11 -40.08 2.53
CA LEU A 567 -8.96 -41.39 3.18
C LEU A 567 -10.14 -41.75 4.10
N SER A 568 -10.77 -40.73 4.71
CA SER A 568 -11.95 -40.92 5.56
C SER A 568 -13.21 -41.20 4.74
N LEU A 569 -13.28 -40.71 3.50
CA LEU A 569 -14.40 -40.95 2.57
C LEU A 569 -14.27 -42.29 1.84
N GLU A 570 -13.06 -42.78 1.58
CA GLU A 570 -12.86 -44.12 0.98
C GLU A 570 -13.25 -45.27 1.91
N GLY A 571 -13.33 -45.02 3.21
CA GLY A 571 -13.83 -45.98 4.22
C GLY A 571 -15.34 -46.11 4.31
N LEU A 572 -16.11 -45.29 3.61
CA LEU A 572 -17.57 -45.36 3.54
C LEU A 572 -18.01 -46.10 2.25
N PRO A 573 -19.00 -47.06 2.32
CA PRO A 573 -19.47 -47.77 1.13
C PRO A 573 -20.00 -46.77 0.11
N ALA A 574 -19.49 -46.89 -1.13
CA ALA A 574 -19.84 -46.02 -2.25
C ALA A 574 -21.36 -45.90 -2.43
N VAL A 575 -21.94 -44.78 -2.05
CA VAL A 575 -23.27 -44.39 -2.49
C VAL A 575 -23.11 -43.90 -3.93
N SER A 576 -23.68 -44.68 -4.86
CA SER A 576 -23.61 -44.52 -6.29
C SER A 576 -23.66 -43.06 -6.73
N ARG A 577 -22.58 -42.60 -7.42
CA ARG A 577 -22.64 -41.42 -8.26
C ARG A 577 -23.68 -41.67 -9.37
N ARG A 578 -24.86 -41.09 -9.22
CA ARG A 578 -25.82 -41.00 -10.33
C ARG A 578 -25.33 -39.86 -11.22
N SER A 579 -24.83 -40.28 -12.40
CA SER A 579 -24.71 -39.43 -13.57
C SER A 579 -26.08 -38.85 -13.95
N THR A 580 -26.21 -37.58 -13.96
CA THR A 580 -27.14 -36.82 -14.82
C THR A 580 -26.44 -35.55 -15.28
#